data_e93ab1562c47ae84690dce70523cc6bd
#
_entry.id   e93ab1562c47ae84690dce70523cc6bd
#
_cell.length_a   1.000
_cell.length_b   1.000
_cell.length_c   1.000
_cell.angle_alpha   90.00
_cell.angle_beta   90.00
_cell.angle_gamma   90.00
#
_symmetry.space_group_name_H-M   'P 1'
#
loop_
_entity.id
_entity.type
_entity.pdbx_description
1 polymer ?
#
loop_
_entity_poly.entity_id
_entity_poly.type
_entity_poly.pdbx_seq_one_letter_code
_entity_poly.pdbx_strand_id
1 'polypeptide(L)'
;MTTDIEKREQQEVGSTAAEQLRHSGPAYSPDVDIYVSENEALFIVDLPGVNKGDVTIEVDESDSLIIRGVNGTSEPENAVVKQYRTGNYYRAFQLSKEYDKDKISAKLEYGLLEVSVPRREEAKPKRIEIKA
;
A
#
# COMPACT_ATOMS: atom_id res chain seq x y z
N MET A 1 -16.26 3.38 -6.07
CA MET A 1 -15.34 2.50 -5.32
C MET A 1 -13.90 2.95 -5.43
N THR A 2 -13.38 2.91 -6.65
CA THR A 2 -12.02 3.38 -6.87
C THR A 2 -11.84 4.80 -6.36
N THR A 3 -12.83 5.64 -6.60
CA THR A 3 -12.76 7.03 -6.19
C THR A 3 -12.64 7.18 -4.68
N ASP A 4 -13.32 6.33 -3.93
CA ASP A 4 -13.28 6.41 -2.48
C ASP A 4 -11.89 6.07 -1.95
N ILE A 5 -11.25 5.08 -2.55
CA ILE A 5 -9.91 4.72 -2.16
C ILE A 5 -8.93 5.84 -2.49
N GLU A 6 -9.06 6.41 -3.66
CA GLU A 6 -8.17 7.49 -4.08
C GLU A 6 -8.31 8.73 -3.22
N LYS A 7 -9.53 9.06 -2.84
CA LYS A 7 -9.74 10.23 -1.99
C LYS A 7 -9.12 10.04 -0.63
N ARG A 8 -9.18 8.84 -0.11
CA ARG A 8 -8.67 8.60 1.22
C ARG A 8 -7.16 8.59 1.28
N GLU A 9 -6.49 8.22 0.21
CA GLU A 9 -5.04 8.20 0.25
C GLU A 9 -4.47 9.59 0.51
N GLN A 10 -5.10 10.63 0.00
CA GLN A 10 -4.61 11.98 0.22
C GLN A 10 -4.76 12.42 1.65
N GLN A 11 -5.81 11.98 2.31
CA GLN A 11 -6.05 12.34 3.70
C GLN A 11 -5.14 11.57 4.64
N GLU A 12 -4.93 10.31 4.33
CA GLU A 12 -4.15 9.46 5.21
C GLU A 12 -2.69 9.86 5.28
N VAL A 13 -2.16 10.32 4.18
CA VAL A 13 -0.76 10.76 4.16
C VAL A 13 -0.54 11.88 5.15
N GLY A 14 -1.51 12.76 5.33
CA GLY A 14 -1.37 13.87 6.24
C GLY A 14 -1.43 13.50 7.71
N SER A 15 -1.83 12.28 8.03
CA SER A 15 -2.02 11.88 9.43
C SER A 15 -0.85 11.08 9.99
N THR A 16 0.31 11.18 9.40
CA THR A 16 1.41 10.30 9.72
C THR A 16 2.40 10.85 10.74
N ALA A 17 2.08 11.94 11.42
CA ALA A 17 3.03 12.55 12.34
C ALA A 17 3.51 11.59 13.41
N ALA A 18 2.59 10.84 14.01
CA ALA A 18 2.97 9.88 15.05
C ALA A 18 3.83 8.75 14.49
N GLU A 19 3.54 8.36 13.26
CA GLU A 19 4.30 7.30 12.62
C GLU A 19 5.71 7.77 12.31
N GLN A 20 5.84 9.01 11.89
CA GLN A 20 7.16 9.58 11.62
C GLN A 20 8.00 9.64 12.87
N LEU A 21 7.40 9.89 14.00
CA LEU A 21 8.13 9.95 15.26
C LEU A 21 8.67 8.59 15.68
N ARG A 22 8.03 7.51 15.25
CA ARG A 22 8.50 6.17 15.59
C ARG A 22 9.65 5.71 14.74
N HIS A 23 9.85 6.36 13.60
CA HIS A 23 10.93 6.00 12.69
C HIS A 23 11.87 7.19 12.60
N SER A 24 13.13 6.95 12.76
CA SER A 24 14.07 8.03 12.56
C SER A 24 14.14 8.36 11.08
N GLY A 25 14.24 9.64 10.79
CA GLY A 25 14.35 10.11 9.42
C GLY A 25 13.01 10.50 8.83
N PRO A 26 13.05 11.11 7.66
CA PRO A 26 11.85 11.59 7.00
C PRO A 26 11.00 10.46 6.46
N ALA A 27 9.70 10.70 6.38
CA ALA A 27 8.77 9.79 5.77
C ALA A 27 8.35 10.35 4.42
N TYR A 28 8.32 9.49 3.44
CA TYR A 28 7.95 9.87 2.09
C TYR A 28 6.70 9.11 1.68
N SER A 29 5.87 9.77 0.88
CA SER A 29 4.71 9.13 0.31
C SER A 29 5.11 8.52 -1.03
N PRO A 30 5.10 7.21 -1.16
CA PRO A 30 5.46 6.60 -2.43
C PRO A 30 4.36 6.79 -3.46
N ASP A 31 4.72 6.70 -4.72
CA ASP A 31 3.74 6.72 -5.80
C ASP A 31 2.97 5.41 -5.80
N VAL A 32 1.67 5.50 -6.02
CA VAL A 32 0.79 4.34 -6.00
C VAL A 32 -0.17 4.41 -7.17
N ASP A 33 -0.29 3.30 -7.87
CA ASP A 33 -1.34 3.11 -8.88
C ASP A 33 -2.31 2.08 -8.32
N ILE A 34 -3.60 2.35 -8.48
CA ILE A 34 -4.64 1.47 -7.96
C ILE A 34 -5.53 1.03 -9.09
N TYR A 35 -5.65 -0.28 -9.25
CA TYR A 35 -6.50 -0.89 -10.26
C TYR A 35 -7.60 -1.66 -9.57
N VAL A 36 -8.83 -1.30 -9.84
CA VAL A 36 -9.98 -1.94 -9.21
C VAL A 36 -10.77 -2.72 -10.26
N SER A 37 -11.02 -3.98 -9.95
CA SER A 37 -11.82 -4.84 -10.81
C SER A 37 -12.99 -5.40 -9.99
N GLU A 38 -13.79 -6.25 -10.63
CA GLU A 38 -14.88 -6.88 -9.94
C GLU A 38 -14.43 -7.85 -8.86
N ASN A 39 -13.21 -8.35 -8.99
CA ASN A 39 -12.70 -9.37 -8.10
C ASN A 39 -11.73 -8.87 -7.05
N GLU A 40 -11.04 -7.79 -7.31
CA GLU A 40 -9.98 -7.34 -6.41
C GLU A 40 -9.60 -5.89 -6.65
N ALA A 41 -8.91 -5.35 -5.68
CA ALA A 41 -8.19 -4.09 -5.86
C ALA A 41 -6.70 -4.43 -5.85
N LEU A 42 -5.98 -3.88 -6.80
CA LEU A 42 -4.55 -4.12 -6.93
C LEU A 42 -3.82 -2.79 -6.75
N PHE A 43 -2.94 -2.76 -5.78
CA PHE A 43 -2.13 -1.58 -5.48
C PHE A 43 -0.72 -1.82 -5.96
N ILE A 44 -0.22 -0.94 -6.80
CA ILE A 44 1.17 -0.99 -7.28
C ILE A 44 1.89 0.17 -6.62
N VAL A 45 2.79 -0.14 -5.72
CA VAL A 45 3.46 0.85 -4.90
C VAL A 45 4.93 0.89 -5.28
N ASP A 46 5.42 2.09 -5.56
CA ASP A 46 6.82 2.27 -5.95
C ASP A 46 7.67 2.49 -4.70
N LEU A 47 8.50 1.51 -4.38
CA LEU A 47 9.33 1.54 -3.19
C LEU A 47 10.81 1.33 -3.57
N PRO A 48 11.41 2.28 -4.25
CA PRO A 48 12.79 2.10 -4.69
C PRO A 48 13.74 1.98 -3.50
N GLY A 49 14.64 1.02 -3.60
CA GLY A 49 15.67 0.84 -2.57
C GLY A 49 15.19 0.10 -1.32
N VAL A 50 13.96 -0.39 -1.32
CA VAL A 50 13.43 -1.09 -0.16
C VAL A 50 13.52 -2.58 -0.40
N ASN A 51 14.04 -3.29 0.58
CA ASN A 51 14.15 -4.75 0.51
C ASN A 51 12.91 -5.41 1.06
N LYS A 52 12.69 -6.63 0.63
CA LYS A 52 11.53 -7.40 1.04
C LYS A 52 11.38 -7.46 2.56
N GLY A 53 12.46 -7.61 3.27
CA GLY A 53 12.42 -7.70 4.72
C GLY A 53 12.10 -6.39 5.41
N ASP A 54 12.11 -5.29 4.67
CA ASP A 54 11.88 -3.97 5.23
C ASP A 54 10.53 -3.40 4.86
N VAL A 55 9.66 -4.20 4.29
CA VAL A 55 8.30 -3.80 3.95
C VAL A 55 7.33 -4.43 4.93
N THR A 56 6.44 -3.63 5.45
CA THR A 56 5.38 -4.10 6.33
C THR A 56 4.04 -3.71 5.76
N ILE A 57 3.13 -4.66 5.71
CA ILE A 57 1.77 -4.43 5.23
C ILE A 57 0.83 -4.95 6.29
N GLU A 58 -0.10 -4.11 6.71
CA GLU A 58 -1.05 -4.54 7.71
C GLU A 58 -2.38 -3.83 7.50
N VAL A 59 -3.43 -4.38 8.07
CA VAL A 59 -4.74 -3.75 8.07
C VAL A 59 -5.13 -3.55 9.53
N ASP A 60 -5.42 -2.32 9.88
CA ASP A 60 -5.75 -2.01 11.26
C ASP A 60 -7.25 -2.22 11.53
N GLU A 61 -7.66 -1.89 12.76
CA GLU A 61 -9.03 -2.11 13.18
C GLU A 61 -10.03 -1.27 12.40
N SER A 62 -9.57 -0.18 11.82
CA SER A 62 -10.41 0.71 11.03
C SER A 62 -10.46 0.33 9.57
N ASP A 63 -9.98 -0.86 9.21
CA ASP A 63 -9.89 -1.34 7.85
C ASP A 63 -9.01 -0.47 6.98
N SER A 64 -7.97 0.11 7.56
CA SER A 64 -6.97 0.85 6.81
C SER A 64 -5.84 -0.08 6.42
N LEU A 65 -5.56 -0.13 5.13
CA LEU A 65 -4.42 -0.86 4.61
C LEU A 65 -3.20 0.04 4.75
N ILE A 66 -2.25 -0.39 5.55
CA ILE A 66 -1.07 0.42 5.85
C ILE A 66 0.15 -0.24 5.27
N ILE A 67 0.88 0.52 4.48
CA ILE A 67 2.09 0.04 3.82
C ILE A 67 3.24 0.90 4.32
N ARG A 68 4.25 0.24 4.90
CA ARG A 68 5.46 0.91 5.36
C ARG A 68 6.64 0.27 4.69
N GLY A 69 7.57 1.09 4.30
CA GLY A 69 8.82 0.59 3.76
C GLY A 69 9.95 1.40 4.36
N VAL A 70 10.98 0.70 4.78
CA VAL A 70 12.17 1.36 5.30
C VAL A 70 13.26 1.17 4.28
N ASN A 71 13.84 2.27 3.83
CA ASN A 71 14.99 2.19 2.96
C ASN A 71 16.17 1.90 3.85
N GLY A 72 16.39 0.61 4.10
CA GLY A 72 17.43 0.16 4.99
C GLY A 72 18.78 0.08 4.37
N THR A 73 18.89 0.40 3.12
CA THR A 73 20.17 0.38 2.44
C THR A 73 20.99 1.51 3.00
N SER A 74 22.02 1.15 3.72
CA SER A 74 22.93 2.17 4.20
C SER A 74 23.60 2.78 2.99
N GLU A 75 23.62 4.08 2.95
CA GLU A 75 24.34 4.74 1.90
C GLU A 75 25.82 4.47 2.03
N PRO A 76 26.48 4.30 0.92
CA PRO A 76 27.95 4.25 0.98
C PRO A 76 28.42 5.53 1.62
N GLU A 77 29.36 5.40 2.54
CA GLU A 77 29.85 6.56 3.25
C GLU A 77 30.42 7.61 2.33
N ASN A 78 30.91 7.17 1.21
CA ASN A 78 31.54 8.06 0.25
C ASN A 78 30.60 8.44 -0.88
N ALA A 79 29.30 8.26 -0.71
CA ALA A 79 28.37 8.65 -1.74
C ALA A 79 28.37 10.14 -1.86
N VAL A 80 28.81 10.62 -3.01
CA VAL A 80 28.90 12.04 -3.24
C VAL A 80 27.56 12.61 -3.63
N VAL A 81 26.77 11.82 -4.33
CA VAL A 81 25.49 12.28 -4.83
C VAL A 81 24.40 11.47 -4.18
N LYS A 82 23.49 12.17 -3.54
CA LYS A 82 22.36 11.51 -2.88
C LYS A 82 21.10 11.79 -3.64
N GLN A 83 21.00 11.19 -4.78
CA GLN A 83 19.87 11.40 -5.66
C GLN A 83 18.66 10.56 -5.29
N TYR A 84 18.88 9.46 -4.60
CA TYR A 84 17.77 8.65 -4.13
C TYR A 84 17.50 8.98 -2.68
N ARG A 85 16.28 8.78 -2.30
CA ARG A 85 15.85 9.10 -0.94
C ARG A 85 16.25 7.99 0.00
N THR A 86 16.76 8.39 1.15
CA THR A 86 16.98 7.48 2.25
C THR A 86 15.93 7.83 3.29
N GLY A 87 15.22 6.87 3.79
CA GLY A 87 14.20 7.13 4.79
C GLY A 87 13.07 6.16 4.67
N ASN A 88 11.95 6.55 5.21
CA ASN A 88 10.81 5.67 5.32
C ASN A 88 9.72 6.07 4.34
N TYR A 89 9.03 5.07 3.83
CA TYR A 89 7.85 5.27 2.99
C TYR A 89 6.63 4.87 3.78
N TYR A 90 5.55 5.61 3.59
CA TYR A 90 4.31 5.35 4.30
C TYR A 90 3.12 5.69 3.43
N ARG A 91 2.18 4.78 3.33
CA ARG A 91 0.90 5.02 2.70
C ARG A 91 -0.18 4.26 3.45
N ALA A 92 -1.35 4.85 3.54
CA ALA A 92 -2.49 4.21 4.16
C ALA A 92 -3.71 4.42 3.27
N PHE A 93 -4.50 3.37 3.13
CA PHE A 93 -5.70 3.39 2.29
C PHE A 93 -6.86 2.82 3.09
N GLN A 94 -8.00 3.49 3.02
CA GLN A 94 -9.19 2.96 3.67
C GLN A 94 -9.84 1.94 2.75
N LEU A 95 -10.04 0.73 3.25
CA LEU A 95 -10.69 -0.32 2.50
C LEU A 95 -12.17 -0.37 2.88
N SER A 96 -13.02 -0.59 1.88
CA SER A 96 -14.43 -0.79 2.19
C SER A 96 -14.63 -2.21 2.68
N LYS A 97 -15.77 -2.47 3.28
CA LYS A 97 -16.02 -3.76 3.91
C LYS A 97 -16.21 -4.90 2.92
N GLU A 98 -16.33 -4.57 1.66
CA GLU A 98 -16.48 -5.60 0.64
C GLU A 98 -15.18 -6.31 0.31
N TYR A 99 -14.06 -5.83 0.83
CA TYR A 99 -12.78 -6.47 0.61
C TYR A 99 -12.46 -7.44 1.74
N ASP A 100 -11.80 -8.53 1.36
CA ASP A 100 -11.46 -9.58 2.30
C ASP A 100 -10.04 -9.36 2.80
N LYS A 101 -9.93 -8.75 3.96
CA LYS A 101 -8.62 -8.41 4.50
C LYS A 101 -7.82 -9.61 4.96
N ASP A 102 -8.44 -10.78 5.06
CA ASP A 102 -7.73 -11.98 5.46
C ASP A 102 -7.04 -12.67 4.28
N LYS A 103 -7.32 -12.20 3.06
CA LYS A 103 -6.76 -12.84 1.87
C LYS A 103 -5.87 -11.91 1.07
N ILE A 104 -5.35 -10.88 1.71
CA ILE A 104 -4.44 -9.96 1.06
C ILE A 104 -3.12 -10.66 0.79
N SER A 105 -2.58 -10.45 -0.39
CA SER A 105 -1.27 -10.97 -0.74
C SER A 105 -0.42 -9.86 -1.32
N ALA A 106 0.88 -10.02 -1.23
CA ALA A 106 1.79 -8.98 -1.69
C ALA A 106 3.06 -9.59 -2.24
N LYS A 107 3.65 -8.88 -3.17
CA LYS A 107 4.86 -9.32 -3.83
C LYS A 107 5.72 -8.09 -4.14
N LEU A 108 6.99 -8.17 -3.81
CA LEU A 108 7.93 -7.08 -4.07
C LEU A 108 9.00 -7.56 -5.03
N GLU A 109 9.12 -6.87 -6.15
CA GLU A 109 10.16 -7.16 -7.15
C GLU A 109 10.67 -5.85 -7.71
N TYR A 110 11.98 -5.71 -7.73
CA TYR A 110 12.62 -4.56 -8.37
C TYR A 110 12.06 -3.22 -7.91
N GLY A 111 11.78 -3.12 -6.62
CA GLY A 111 11.27 -1.90 -6.04
C GLY A 111 9.79 -1.65 -6.29
N LEU A 112 9.09 -2.57 -6.90
CA LEU A 112 7.65 -2.45 -7.10
C LEU A 112 6.93 -3.44 -6.21
N LEU A 113 6.06 -2.91 -5.37
CA LEU A 113 5.25 -3.73 -4.47
C LEU A 113 3.86 -3.85 -5.06
N GLU A 114 3.42 -5.08 -5.27
CA GLU A 114 2.06 -5.35 -5.71
C GLU A 114 1.28 -5.90 -4.54
N VAL A 115 0.20 -5.25 -4.18
CA VAL A 115 -0.66 -5.71 -3.10
C VAL A 115 -2.02 -6.02 -3.69
N SER A 116 -2.44 -7.27 -3.59
CA SER A 116 -3.72 -7.72 -4.09
C SER A 116 -4.68 -7.85 -2.92
N VAL A 117 -5.79 -7.15 -3.00
CA VAL A 117 -6.82 -7.14 -1.97
C VAL A 117 -8.10 -7.67 -2.61
N PRO A 118 -8.42 -8.96 -2.42
CA PRO A 118 -9.58 -9.52 -3.09
C PRO A 118 -10.88 -9.08 -2.45
N ARG A 119 -11.92 -9.08 -3.24
CA ARG A 119 -13.25 -8.84 -2.72
C ARG A 119 -13.78 -10.09 -2.06
N ARG A 120 -14.64 -9.90 -1.07
CA ARG A 120 -15.32 -11.04 -0.47
C ARG A 120 -16.20 -11.69 -1.53
N GLU A 121 -16.33 -12.99 -1.45
CA GLU A 121 -17.15 -13.70 -2.43
C GLU A 121 -18.56 -13.17 -2.48
N GLU A 122 -19.14 -12.84 -1.35
CA GLU A 122 -20.50 -12.34 -1.29
C GLU A 122 -20.62 -10.93 -1.84
N ALA A 123 -19.52 -10.23 -2.04
CA ALA A 123 -19.54 -8.88 -2.60
C ALA A 123 -19.27 -8.86 -4.10
N LYS A 124 -18.89 -10.00 -4.68
CA LYS A 124 -18.65 -10.06 -6.11
C LYS A 124 -19.96 -10.11 -6.88
N PRO A 125 -19.97 -9.59 -8.09
CA PRO A 125 -21.20 -9.67 -8.90
C PRO A 125 -21.64 -11.10 -9.08
N LYS A 126 -22.92 -11.31 -8.99
CA LYS A 126 -23.51 -12.63 -9.18
C LYS A 126 -24.27 -12.67 -10.49
N ARG A 127 -24.02 -13.73 -11.22
CA ARG A 127 -24.78 -13.93 -12.44
C ARG A 127 -26.10 -14.59 -12.10
N ILE A 128 -27.16 -13.99 -12.58
CA ILE A 128 -28.50 -14.51 -12.35
C ILE A 128 -28.96 -15.19 -13.61
N GLU A 129 -29.37 -16.44 -13.45
CA GLU A 129 -29.86 -17.22 -14.57
C GLU A 129 -31.30 -16.86 -14.87
N ILE A 130 -31.56 -16.59 -16.13
CA ILE A 130 -32.92 -16.25 -16.56
C ILE A 130 -33.62 -17.51 -16.94
N LYS A 131 -34.74 -17.78 -16.28
CA LYS A 131 -35.52 -18.94 -16.58
C LYS A 131 -36.58 -18.58 -17.61
N ALA A 132 -36.81 -19.47 -18.56
CA ALA A 132 -37.75 -19.25 -19.62
C ALA A 132 -39.18 -19.40 -19.13
#